data_f06008084e1b08462e3d1a499303a7cb
#
_entry.id   f06008084e1b08462e3d1a499303a7cb
#
_cell.length_a   1.000
_cell.length_b   1.000
_cell.length_c   1.000
_cell.angle_alpha   90.00
_cell.angle_beta   90.00
_cell.angle_gamma   90.00
#
_symmetry.space_group_name_H-M   'P 1'
#
loop_
_entity.id
_entity.type
_entity.pdbx_description
1 polymer ?
#
loop_
_entity_poly.entity_id
_entity_poly.type
_entity_poly.pdbx_seq_one_letter_code
_entity_poly.pdbx_strand_id
1 'polypeptide(L)'
;MEFLNLIGGESDNLLFGANGFQMTAEAEEIFIENLLESDVSALLVGKIEDEIVCVGSIMTSPRERISHQAELSISVKRKYWGLGIGTYLMEAMISFAKRNGQTEILHLGVKNDNINAINLYKKMGFHEVGIHKNFFKIEGNYYDEILMDLYL
;
A
#
# COMPACT_ATOMS: atom_id res chain seq x y z
N MET A 1 -9.65 3.46 10.24
CA MET A 1 -10.90 3.06 9.52
C MET A 1 -11.56 4.17 8.70
N GLU A 2 -11.90 5.31 9.27
CA GLU A 2 -12.57 6.41 8.52
C GLU A 2 -11.83 6.82 7.25
N PHE A 3 -10.49 6.96 7.33
CA PHE A 3 -9.65 7.27 6.19
C PHE A 3 -9.80 6.24 5.06
N LEU A 4 -9.68 4.94 5.35
CA LEU A 4 -9.75 3.87 4.34
C LEU A 4 -11.13 3.81 3.68
N ASN A 5 -12.20 3.96 4.47
CA ASN A 5 -13.56 3.99 3.93
C ASN A 5 -13.84 5.21 3.05
N LEU A 6 -13.25 6.37 3.39
CA LEU A 6 -13.33 7.57 2.56
C LEU A 6 -12.64 7.35 1.21
N ILE A 7 -11.38 6.93 1.22
CA ILE A 7 -10.58 6.77 -0.01
C ILE A 7 -11.08 5.65 -0.91
N GLY A 8 -11.71 4.60 -0.34
CA GLY A 8 -12.38 3.55 -1.10
C GLY A 8 -13.49 4.07 -2.02
N GLY A 9 -14.09 5.21 -1.69
CA GLY A 9 -15.06 5.90 -2.53
C GLY A 9 -14.47 6.92 -3.51
N GLU A 10 -13.17 7.22 -3.40
CA GLU A 10 -12.53 8.25 -4.24
C GLU A 10 -12.00 7.71 -5.58
N SER A 11 -11.76 6.39 -5.68
CA SER A 11 -11.27 5.76 -6.91
C SER A 11 -11.49 4.25 -6.91
N ASP A 12 -11.43 3.63 -8.09
CA ASP A 12 -11.53 2.17 -8.30
C ASP A 12 -10.15 1.47 -8.24
N ASN A 13 -9.15 2.12 -7.64
CA ASN A 13 -7.78 1.61 -7.60
C ASN A 13 -7.49 0.74 -6.36
N LEU A 14 -8.41 0.68 -5.41
CA LEU A 14 -8.30 -0.12 -4.19
C LEU A 14 -9.07 -1.43 -4.31
N LEU A 15 -8.76 -2.39 -3.45
CA LEU A 15 -9.45 -3.67 -3.37
C LEU A 15 -10.87 -3.58 -2.79
N PHE A 16 -11.27 -2.41 -2.31
CA PHE A 16 -12.57 -2.14 -1.71
C PHE A 16 -13.10 -0.77 -2.19
N GLY A 17 -14.41 -0.66 -2.30
CA GLY A 17 -15.09 0.59 -2.61
C GLY A 17 -15.45 1.41 -1.36
N ALA A 18 -16.33 2.40 -1.52
CA ALA A 18 -16.83 3.22 -0.41
C ALA A 18 -17.42 2.34 0.70
N ASN A 19 -16.98 2.56 1.95
CA ASN A 19 -17.38 1.78 3.12
C ASN A 19 -17.13 0.26 3.02
N GLY A 20 -16.29 -0.16 2.08
CA GLY A 20 -15.97 -1.57 1.86
C GLY A 20 -14.89 -2.12 2.79
N PHE A 21 -14.16 -1.25 3.49
CA PHE A 21 -13.17 -1.67 4.49
C PHE A 21 -13.87 -1.93 5.83
N GLN A 22 -14.10 -3.21 6.12
CA GLN A 22 -14.84 -3.63 7.32
C GLN A 22 -13.86 -4.22 8.34
N MET A 23 -13.61 -3.46 9.38
CA MET A 23 -12.86 -3.88 10.57
C MET A 23 -13.54 -3.27 11.79
N THR A 24 -13.64 -3.99 12.90
CA THR A 24 -14.14 -3.40 14.14
C THR A 24 -13.07 -2.47 14.74
N ALA A 25 -13.47 -1.48 15.54
CA ALA A 25 -12.52 -0.59 16.21
C ALA A 25 -11.53 -1.36 17.09
N GLU A 26 -11.99 -2.40 17.78
CA GLU A 26 -11.16 -3.29 18.59
C GLU A 26 -10.13 -4.06 17.75
N ALA A 27 -10.54 -4.58 16.57
CA ALA A 27 -9.61 -5.27 15.68
C ALA A 27 -8.58 -4.30 15.06
N GLU A 28 -8.97 -3.05 14.78
CA GLU A 28 -8.07 -2.00 14.31
C GLU A 28 -7.03 -1.64 15.39
N GLU A 29 -7.46 -1.51 16.66
CA GLU A 29 -6.58 -1.23 17.78
C GLU A 29 -5.53 -2.33 17.96
N ILE A 30 -5.95 -3.59 18.01
CA ILE A 30 -5.05 -4.76 18.10
C ILE A 30 -4.08 -4.80 16.91
N PHE A 31 -4.56 -4.51 15.70
CA PHE A 31 -3.72 -4.47 14.51
C PHE A 31 -2.64 -3.39 14.61
N ILE A 32 -3.00 -2.19 15.06
CA ILE A 32 -2.06 -1.08 15.25
C ILE A 32 -1.05 -1.39 16.36
N GLU A 33 -1.50 -1.95 17.49
CA GLU A 33 -0.62 -2.36 18.60
C GLU A 33 0.42 -3.38 18.13
N ASN A 34 0.02 -4.42 17.40
CA ASN A 34 0.95 -5.39 16.82
C ASN A 34 1.97 -4.77 15.88
N LEU A 35 1.59 -3.74 15.12
CA LEU A 35 2.52 -3.02 14.25
C LEU A 35 3.49 -2.13 15.01
N LEU A 36 3.06 -1.52 16.12
CA LEU A 36 3.94 -0.72 16.98
C LEU A 36 5.03 -1.55 17.67
N GLU A 37 4.77 -2.85 17.89
CA GLU A 37 5.74 -3.79 18.44
C GLU A 37 6.62 -4.46 17.38
N SER A 38 6.35 -4.23 16.08
CA SER A 38 7.07 -4.87 14.97
C SER A 38 8.27 -4.06 14.52
N ASP A 39 9.43 -4.70 14.40
CA ASP A 39 10.63 -4.10 13.82
C ASP A 39 10.66 -4.20 12.28
N VAL A 40 9.79 -5.03 11.67
CA VAL A 40 9.85 -5.39 10.24
C VAL A 40 8.58 -5.06 9.47
N SER A 41 7.48 -4.81 10.16
CA SER A 41 6.21 -4.33 9.59
C SER A 41 5.89 -2.96 10.14
N ALA A 42 5.26 -2.10 9.35
CA ALA A 42 4.94 -0.73 9.77
C ALA A 42 3.69 -0.18 9.08
N LEU A 43 3.00 0.70 9.78
CA LEU A 43 1.97 1.58 9.23
C LEU A 43 2.45 3.03 9.34
N LEU A 44 2.56 3.71 8.21
CA LEU A 44 2.95 5.11 8.14
C LEU A 44 1.71 5.96 7.84
N VAL A 45 1.54 7.01 8.60
CA VAL A 45 0.41 7.93 8.46
C VAL A 45 0.95 9.34 8.21
N GLY A 46 0.58 9.93 7.08
CA GLY A 46 0.88 11.32 6.79
C GLY A 46 -0.29 12.24 7.15
N LYS A 47 0.02 13.36 7.81
CA LYS A 47 -0.95 14.38 8.19
C LYS A 47 -0.58 15.74 7.62
N ILE A 48 -1.60 16.53 7.29
CA ILE A 48 -1.48 17.98 7.08
C ILE A 48 -2.40 18.61 8.12
N GLU A 49 -1.80 19.40 9.03
CA GLU A 49 -2.49 19.84 10.25
C GLU A 49 -3.03 18.63 11.02
N ASP A 50 -4.34 18.56 11.26
CA ASP A 50 -4.99 17.44 11.95
C ASP A 50 -5.60 16.41 11.00
N GLU A 51 -5.53 16.64 9.68
CA GLU A 51 -6.11 15.75 8.69
C GLU A 51 -5.14 14.65 8.26
N ILE A 52 -5.57 13.38 8.33
CA ILE A 52 -4.85 12.26 7.70
C ILE A 52 -5.05 12.38 6.18
N VAL A 53 -3.94 12.51 5.44
CA VAL A 53 -3.94 12.69 3.99
C VAL A 53 -3.41 11.49 3.22
N CYS A 54 -2.59 10.67 3.87
CA CYS A 54 -2.08 9.42 3.28
C CYS A 54 -1.81 8.37 4.35
N VAL A 55 -1.87 7.12 3.94
CA VAL A 55 -1.49 5.95 4.72
C VAL A 55 -0.69 5.02 3.84
N GLY A 56 0.39 4.44 4.39
CA GLY A 56 1.16 3.40 3.76
C GLY A 56 1.42 2.26 4.73
N SER A 57 1.48 1.03 4.24
CA SER A 57 1.82 -0.13 5.04
C SER A 57 2.93 -0.96 4.42
N ILE A 58 3.77 -1.52 5.28
CA ILE A 58 4.73 -2.58 4.95
C ILE A 58 4.38 -3.75 5.84
N MET A 59 4.07 -4.89 5.24
CA MET A 59 3.62 -6.08 5.93
C MET A 59 4.51 -7.25 5.55
N THR A 60 5.33 -7.72 6.50
CA THR A 60 6.13 -8.94 6.34
C THR A 60 5.33 -10.18 6.73
N SER A 61 5.63 -11.30 6.06
CA SER A 61 5.03 -12.58 6.43
C SER A 61 5.73 -13.16 7.67
N PRO A 62 4.99 -13.72 8.65
CA PRO A 62 5.59 -14.46 9.76
C PRO A 62 6.14 -15.83 9.34
N ARG A 63 5.94 -16.25 8.09
CA ARG A 63 6.42 -17.53 7.56
C ARG A 63 7.89 -17.41 7.18
N GLU A 64 8.75 -18.18 7.83
CA GLU A 64 10.23 -18.16 7.70
C GLU A 64 10.71 -18.09 6.24
N ARG A 65 10.15 -18.91 5.34
CA ARG A 65 10.61 -19.03 3.95
C ARG A 65 10.32 -17.83 3.07
N ILE A 66 9.45 -16.93 3.50
CA ILE A 66 9.06 -15.71 2.79
C ILE A 66 9.16 -14.46 3.68
N SER A 67 9.79 -14.56 4.86
CA SER A 67 9.94 -13.44 5.78
C SER A 67 10.90 -12.34 5.30
N HIS A 68 11.69 -12.63 4.26
CA HIS A 68 12.52 -11.66 3.56
C HIS A 68 11.75 -10.77 2.57
N GLN A 69 10.46 -11.04 2.37
CA GLN A 69 9.59 -10.25 1.50
C GLN A 69 8.57 -9.47 2.33
N ALA A 70 8.25 -8.29 1.87
CA ALA A 70 7.18 -7.49 2.47
C ALA A 70 6.25 -6.93 1.40
N GLU A 71 4.93 -7.02 1.65
CA GLU A 71 3.92 -6.37 0.85
C GLU A 71 3.87 -4.89 1.21
N LEU A 72 3.88 -4.03 0.18
CA LEU A 72 3.80 -2.59 0.30
C LEU A 72 2.48 -2.09 -0.27
N SER A 73 1.77 -1.26 0.49
CA SER A 73 0.59 -0.55 0.00
C SER A 73 0.66 0.93 0.32
N ILE A 74 0.10 1.76 -0.54
CA ILE A 74 -0.05 3.20 -0.31
C ILE A 74 -1.45 3.67 -0.70
N SER A 75 -1.93 4.67 0.03
CA SER A 75 -3.16 5.37 -0.26
C SER A 75 -3.00 6.86 0.04
N VAL A 76 -3.41 7.70 -0.90
CA VAL A 76 -3.38 9.17 -0.76
C VAL A 76 -4.76 9.69 -1.11
N LYS A 77 -5.34 10.58 -0.29
CA LYS A 77 -6.61 11.24 -0.60
C LYS A 77 -6.53 11.95 -1.95
N ARG A 78 -7.56 11.80 -2.76
CA ARG A 78 -7.63 12.30 -4.14
C ARG A 78 -7.29 13.79 -4.28
N LYS A 79 -7.76 14.63 -3.34
CA LYS A 79 -7.50 16.08 -3.35
C LYS A 79 -6.02 16.45 -3.20
N TYR A 80 -5.19 15.50 -2.77
CA TYR A 80 -3.74 15.69 -2.59
C TYR A 80 -2.89 14.95 -3.64
N TRP A 81 -3.50 14.39 -4.68
CA TRP A 81 -2.76 13.77 -5.78
C TRP A 81 -1.95 14.81 -6.56
N GLY A 82 -0.83 14.39 -7.13
CA GLY A 82 0.05 15.27 -7.90
C GLY A 82 0.93 16.22 -7.06
N LEU A 83 0.79 16.23 -5.72
CA LEU A 83 1.57 17.10 -4.82
C LEU A 83 2.87 16.45 -4.29
N GLY A 84 3.23 15.26 -4.78
CA GLY A 84 4.45 14.58 -4.35
C GLY A 84 4.31 13.74 -3.07
N ILE A 85 3.15 13.76 -2.40
CA ILE A 85 2.92 13.03 -1.12
C ILE A 85 3.20 11.54 -1.27
N GLY A 86 2.72 10.91 -2.36
CA GLY A 86 3.00 9.50 -2.63
C GLY A 86 4.49 9.19 -2.78
N THR A 87 5.27 10.11 -3.35
CA THR A 87 6.73 9.99 -3.47
C THR A 87 7.38 9.99 -2.09
N TYR A 88 7.06 10.97 -1.22
CA TYR A 88 7.60 11.03 0.14
C TYR A 88 7.23 9.80 0.97
N LEU A 89 5.98 9.33 0.85
CA LEU A 89 5.53 8.14 1.56
C LEU A 89 6.31 6.90 1.12
N MET A 90 6.49 6.70 -0.20
CA MET A 90 7.28 5.61 -0.75
C MET A 90 8.75 5.65 -0.31
N GLU A 91 9.39 6.82 -0.35
CA GLU A 91 10.77 7.01 0.11
C GLU A 91 10.92 6.65 1.59
N ALA A 92 10.00 7.08 2.44
CA ALA A 92 10.00 6.75 3.87
C ALA A 92 9.86 5.23 4.11
N MET A 93 8.96 4.58 3.38
CA MET A 93 8.72 3.15 3.49
C MET A 93 9.90 2.32 2.98
N ILE A 94 10.47 2.66 1.83
CA ILE A 94 11.68 2.00 1.30
C ILE A 94 12.85 2.18 2.28
N SER A 95 13.00 3.38 2.86
CA SER A 95 14.01 3.64 3.87
C SER A 95 13.83 2.79 5.13
N PHE A 96 12.60 2.62 5.59
CA PHE A 96 12.28 1.72 6.71
C PHE A 96 12.67 0.27 6.38
N ALA A 97 12.24 -0.25 5.22
CA ALA A 97 12.54 -1.61 4.79
C ALA A 97 14.06 -1.87 4.69
N LYS A 98 14.83 -0.91 4.15
CA LYS A 98 16.30 -1.02 4.10
C LYS A 98 16.97 -1.07 5.47
N ARG A 99 16.39 -0.42 6.47
CA ARG A 99 16.98 -0.35 7.82
C ARG A 99 16.60 -1.51 8.74
N ASN A 100 15.52 -2.24 8.45
CA ASN A 100 15.08 -3.32 9.33
C ASN A 100 15.96 -4.58 9.27
N GLY A 101 16.84 -4.69 8.26
CA GLY A 101 17.85 -5.75 8.14
C GLY A 101 17.29 -7.13 7.78
N GLN A 102 15.99 -7.26 7.55
CA GLN A 102 15.30 -8.52 7.20
C GLN A 102 14.69 -8.48 5.81
N THR A 103 14.10 -7.33 5.42
CA THR A 103 13.42 -7.19 4.15
C THR A 103 14.43 -7.06 3.01
N GLU A 104 14.37 -7.96 2.04
CA GLU A 104 15.18 -7.95 0.83
C GLU A 104 14.38 -7.56 -0.41
N ILE A 105 13.06 -7.82 -0.39
CA ILE A 105 12.15 -7.58 -1.50
C ILE A 105 10.89 -6.87 -0.99
N LEU A 106 10.56 -5.74 -1.59
CA LEU A 106 9.25 -5.12 -1.48
C LEU A 106 8.43 -5.50 -2.71
N HIS A 107 7.23 -6.02 -2.51
CA HIS A 107 6.32 -6.35 -3.60
C HIS A 107 5.00 -5.61 -3.45
N LEU A 108 4.33 -5.35 -4.56
CA LEU A 108 3.01 -4.74 -4.60
C LEU A 108 2.22 -5.20 -5.84
N GLY A 109 0.90 -5.09 -5.75
CA GLY A 109 0.00 -5.21 -6.88
C GLY A 109 -0.62 -3.86 -7.24
N VAL A 110 -0.81 -3.59 -8.52
CA VAL A 110 -1.44 -2.36 -9.00
C VAL A 110 -2.38 -2.64 -10.16
N LYS A 111 -3.56 -2.03 -10.13
CA LYS A 111 -4.53 -2.12 -11.23
C LYS A 111 -3.90 -1.59 -12.52
N ASN A 112 -4.06 -2.30 -13.63
CA ASN A 112 -3.33 -2.07 -14.88
C ASN A 112 -3.61 -0.72 -15.55
N ASP A 113 -4.69 -0.04 -15.22
CA ASP A 113 -5.05 1.30 -15.71
C ASP A 113 -4.71 2.44 -14.72
N ASN A 114 -4.17 2.11 -13.53
CA ASN A 114 -3.67 3.10 -12.58
C ASN A 114 -2.28 3.61 -12.98
N ILE A 115 -2.23 4.33 -14.10
CA ILE A 115 -0.98 4.80 -14.72
C ILE A 115 -0.15 5.69 -13.78
N ASN A 116 -0.81 6.49 -12.94
CA ASN A 116 -0.12 7.37 -12.00
C ASN A 116 0.66 6.57 -10.94
N ALA A 117 0.06 5.53 -10.38
CA ALA A 117 0.73 4.67 -9.40
C ALA A 117 1.84 3.84 -10.07
N ILE A 118 1.59 3.26 -11.25
CA ILE A 118 2.60 2.51 -12.01
C ILE A 118 3.84 3.37 -12.29
N ASN A 119 3.64 4.62 -12.73
CA ASN A 119 4.75 5.54 -12.97
C ASN A 119 5.51 5.91 -11.70
N LEU A 120 4.79 6.09 -10.57
CA LEU A 120 5.41 6.31 -9.26
C LEU A 120 6.27 5.13 -8.87
N TYR A 121 5.75 3.90 -8.95
CA TYR A 121 6.49 2.69 -8.57
C TYR A 121 7.73 2.49 -9.46
N LYS A 122 7.61 2.66 -10.78
CA LYS A 122 8.76 2.63 -11.70
C LYS A 122 9.82 3.68 -11.34
N LYS A 123 9.41 4.90 -11.00
CA LYS A 123 10.32 5.96 -10.53
C LYS A 123 11.05 5.57 -9.25
N MET A 124 10.40 4.81 -8.34
CA MET A 124 11.00 4.31 -7.11
C MET A 124 11.89 3.07 -7.32
N GLY A 125 11.99 2.55 -8.55
CA GLY A 125 12.83 1.41 -8.90
C GLY A 125 12.11 0.07 -8.93
N PHE A 126 10.79 0.03 -8.75
CA PHE A 126 10.01 -1.20 -8.93
C PHE A 126 9.96 -1.57 -10.42
N HIS A 127 10.01 -2.87 -10.68
CA HIS A 127 9.85 -3.44 -12.03
C HIS A 127 8.75 -4.50 -12.05
N GLU A 128 8.12 -4.64 -13.19
CA GLU A 128 7.05 -5.61 -13.41
C GLU A 128 7.61 -7.04 -13.37
N VAL A 129 7.03 -7.92 -12.57
CA VAL A 129 7.41 -9.32 -12.43
C VAL A 129 6.34 -10.29 -12.90
N GLY A 130 5.11 -9.82 -13.07
CA GLY A 130 4.01 -10.64 -13.55
C GLY A 130 2.70 -9.88 -13.70
N ILE A 131 1.70 -10.58 -14.22
CA ILE A 131 0.34 -10.08 -14.39
C ILE A 131 -0.64 -11.13 -13.88
N HIS A 132 -1.52 -10.71 -12.97
CA HIS A 132 -2.66 -11.50 -12.54
C HIS A 132 -3.88 -11.09 -13.38
N LYS A 133 -4.27 -11.96 -14.30
CA LYS A 133 -5.37 -11.67 -15.23
C LYS A 133 -6.72 -11.63 -14.54
N ASN A 134 -7.56 -10.64 -14.91
CA ASN A 134 -8.94 -10.50 -14.41
C ASN A 134 -9.02 -10.42 -12.87
N PHE A 135 -8.05 -9.83 -12.22
CA PHE A 135 -7.97 -9.76 -10.76
C PHE A 135 -9.09 -8.90 -10.16
N PHE A 136 -9.32 -7.71 -10.74
CA PHE A 136 -10.40 -6.83 -10.31
C PHE A 136 -11.66 -7.08 -11.15
N LYS A 137 -12.83 -7.01 -10.49
CA LYS A 137 -14.12 -6.95 -11.16
C LYS A 137 -14.90 -5.75 -10.62
N ILE A 138 -15.05 -4.71 -11.46
CA ILE A 138 -15.68 -3.45 -11.09
C ILE A 138 -16.81 -3.18 -12.09
N GLU A 139 -18.04 -3.04 -11.59
CA GLU A 139 -19.25 -2.81 -12.43
C GLU A 139 -19.38 -3.77 -13.62
N GLY A 140 -19.00 -5.04 -13.41
CA GLY A 140 -19.05 -6.09 -14.42
C GLY A 140 -17.85 -6.17 -15.37
N ASN A 141 -16.96 -5.17 -15.34
CA ASN A 141 -15.73 -5.15 -16.14
C ASN A 141 -14.56 -5.79 -15.36
N TYR A 142 -13.69 -6.49 -16.10
CA TYR A 142 -12.49 -7.10 -15.53
C TYR A 142 -11.25 -6.25 -15.83
N TYR A 143 -10.37 -6.15 -14.84
CA TYR A 143 -9.09 -5.49 -14.96
C TYR A 143 -7.99 -6.40 -14.41
N ASP A 144 -6.80 -6.31 -15.00
CA ASP A 144 -5.64 -7.05 -14.57
C ASP A 144 -4.95 -6.34 -13.39
N GLU A 145 -4.21 -7.10 -12.61
CA GLU A 145 -3.25 -6.59 -11.63
C GLU A 145 -1.84 -6.78 -12.19
N ILE A 146 -1.04 -5.73 -12.19
CA ILE A 146 0.39 -5.78 -12.46
C ILE A 146 1.11 -6.01 -11.14
N LEU A 147 1.89 -7.08 -11.07
CA LEU A 147 2.74 -7.39 -9.93
C LEU A 147 4.11 -6.74 -10.12
N MET A 148 4.59 -6.03 -9.11
CA MET A 148 5.84 -5.29 -9.19
C MET A 148 6.69 -5.53 -7.95
N ASP A 149 8.02 -5.71 -8.15
CA ASP A 149 9.00 -5.93 -7.11
C ASP A 149 10.06 -4.83 -7.13
N LEU A 150 10.57 -4.53 -5.93
CA LEU A 150 11.79 -3.75 -5.69
C LEU A 150 12.74 -4.59 -4.82
N TYR A 151 13.91 -4.91 -5.35
CA TYR A 151 15.01 -5.52 -4.60
C TYR A 151 15.81 -4.43 -3.89
N LEU A 152 16.02 -4.58 -2.57
CA LEU A 152 16.59 -3.56 -1.67
C LEU A 152 18.13 -3.63 -1.59
#